data_bb0c1a18daa3cba61cc66fea5d3b6574
#
_entry.id   bb0c1a18daa3cba61cc66fea5d3b6574
#
_cell.length_a   1.000
_cell.length_b   1.000
_cell.length_c   1.000
_cell.angle_alpha   90.00
_cell.angle_beta   90.00
_cell.angle_gamma   90.00
#
_symmetry.space_group_name_H-M   'P 1'
#
loop_
_entity.id
_entity.type
_entity.pdbx_description
1 polymer ?
#
loop_
_entity_poly.entity_id
_entity_poly.type
_entity_poly.pdbx_seq_one_letter_code
_entity_poly.pdbx_strand_id
1 'polypeptide(L)'
;QQVLMQSMAIPAALLLDPGNPALLDTYGAPLQKLATGIPFAQLIPAEQALFAEQAKIPYNLDAWDGYGVERETILQMALGLGKKLVSLAGDTHNAWAGVLDTMSAGTQPAGTVAGVEFAAPGVTSPGFEKYLPGADAYIRARYPDVGGLDGLFLGYTKGLGYADVNRRGFLELTVTPTEASGTFQFLDRLDPLAVAPQWASETVVAASDLTLTLSAEARSLIDWQPAWQELDLVTGL
;
A
#
# COMPACT_ATOMS: atom_id res chain seq x y z
N GLN A 1 4.88 -16.97 4.51
CA GLN A 1 5.61 -15.74 4.76
C GLN A 1 4.89 -14.88 5.79
N GLN A 2 5.59 -14.40 6.80
CA GLN A 2 4.99 -13.60 7.87
C GLN A 2 4.97 -12.11 7.55
N VAL A 3 5.98 -11.62 6.83
CA VAL A 3 6.22 -10.20 6.60
C VAL A 3 6.10 -9.82 5.12
N LEU A 4 5.85 -8.54 4.87
CA LEU A 4 5.61 -8.00 3.52
C LEU A 4 6.83 -8.18 2.61
N MET A 5 6.58 -8.69 1.40
CA MET A 5 7.51 -8.64 0.28
C MET A 5 7.32 -7.37 -0.55
N GLN A 6 6.14 -6.77 -0.53
CA GLN A 6 5.90 -5.43 -1.04
C GLN A 6 6.82 -4.43 -0.35
N SER A 7 7.56 -3.64 -1.11
CA SER A 7 8.36 -2.56 -0.51
C SER A 7 7.46 -1.48 0.05
N MET A 8 7.66 -1.16 1.32
CA MET A 8 6.83 -0.21 2.08
C MET A 8 7.67 0.99 2.49
N ALA A 9 8.30 1.63 1.51
CA ALA A 9 9.05 2.85 1.75
C ALA A 9 8.11 4.07 1.81
N ILE A 10 8.20 4.80 2.92
CA ILE A 10 7.44 6.02 3.20
C ILE A 10 8.37 7.19 3.50
N PRO A 11 7.89 8.44 3.44
CA PRO A 11 8.71 9.58 3.78
C PRO A 11 9.35 9.47 5.15
N ALA A 12 10.68 9.58 5.22
CA ALA A 12 11.45 9.39 6.45
C ALA A 12 10.98 10.30 7.59
N ALA A 13 10.58 11.53 7.28
CA ALA A 13 10.10 12.48 8.29
C ALA A 13 8.80 11.98 8.97
N LEU A 14 7.87 11.37 8.21
CA LEU A 14 6.65 10.79 8.77
C LEU A 14 6.95 9.59 9.67
N LEU A 15 7.95 8.79 9.33
CA LEU A 15 8.33 7.64 10.15
C LEU A 15 8.97 8.07 11.49
N LEU A 16 9.77 9.15 11.47
CA LEU A 16 10.47 9.64 12.66
C LEU A 16 9.57 10.38 13.65
N ASP A 17 8.53 11.04 13.16
CA ASP A 17 7.58 11.81 13.99
C ASP A 17 6.16 11.77 13.41
N PRO A 18 5.52 10.60 13.42
CA PRO A 18 4.25 10.35 12.72
C PRO A 18 3.05 11.09 13.32
N GLY A 19 3.18 11.60 14.53
CA GLY A 19 2.14 12.38 15.21
C GLY A 19 2.25 13.89 15.03
N ASN A 20 3.24 14.38 14.31
CA ASN A 20 3.50 15.81 14.14
C ASN A 20 2.52 16.46 13.16
N PRO A 21 1.63 17.37 13.60
CA PRO A 21 0.65 17.99 12.73
C PRO A 21 1.25 18.73 11.53
N ALA A 22 2.41 19.38 11.71
CA ALA A 22 3.05 20.11 10.61
C ALA A 22 3.59 19.16 9.53
N LEU A 23 4.08 17.97 9.90
CA LEU A 23 4.45 16.93 8.94
C LEU A 23 3.21 16.32 8.29
N LEU A 24 2.17 16.03 9.05
CA LEU A 24 0.90 15.55 8.52
C LEU A 24 0.30 16.54 7.52
N ASP A 25 0.40 17.84 7.76
CA ASP A 25 0.00 18.88 6.80
C ASP A 25 0.90 18.89 5.56
N THR A 26 2.22 18.78 5.74
CA THR A 26 3.18 18.76 4.63
C THR A 26 2.90 17.63 3.64
N TYR A 27 2.59 16.44 4.15
CA TYR A 27 2.35 15.26 3.31
C TYR A 27 0.87 15.05 2.94
N GLY A 28 -0.07 15.49 3.77
CA GLY A 28 -1.51 15.36 3.51
C GLY A 28 -2.03 16.34 2.44
N ALA A 29 -1.54 17.56 2.44
CA ALA A 29 -2.04 18.60 1.51
C ALA A 29 -1.82 18.26 0.02
N PRO A 30 -0.64 17.80 -0.43
CA PRO A 30 -0.48 17.41 -1.84
C PRO A 30 -1.32 16.17 -2.19
N LEU A 31 -1.48 15.21 -1.29
CA LEU A 31 -2.36 14.06 -1.53
C LEU A 31 -3.83 14.48 -1.65
N GLN A 32 -4.29 15.43 -0.84
CA GLN A 32 -5.65 15.98 -0.97
C GLN A 32 -5.86 16.63 -2.35
N LYS A 33 -4.86 17.35 -2.86
CA LYS A 33 -4.91 17.93 -4.21
C LYS A 33 -5.05 16.84 -5.28
N LEU A 34 -4.24 15.79 -5.20
CA LEU A 34 -4.30 14.67 -6.13
C LEU A 34 -5.65 13.95 -6.03
N ALA A 35 -6.12 13.65 -4.83
CA ALA A 35 -7.40 12.99 -4.60
C ALA A 35 -8.61 13.79 -5.12
N THR A 36 -8.49 15.12 -5.16
CA THR A 36 -9.51 16.01 -5.77
C THR A 36 -9.34 16.21 -7.27
N GLY A 37 -8.43 15.48 -7.92
CA GLY A 37 -8.25 15.47 -9.37
C GLY A 37 -7.29 16.54 -9.90
N ILE A 38 -6.49 17.21 -9.05
CA ILE A 38 -5.40 18.07 -9.52
C ILE A 38 -4.27 17.18 -10.04
N PRO A 39 -3.87 17.31 -11.31
CA PRO A 39 -2.78 16.53 -11.88
C PRO A 39 -1.47 16.74 -11.13
N PHE A 40 -0.64 15.70 -11.02
CA PHE A 40 0.68 15.76 -10.37
C PHE A 40 1.57 16.90 -10.92
N ALA A 41 1.58 17.09 -12.23
CA ALA A 41 2.34 18.15 -12.90
C ALA A 41 1.92 19.58 -12.48
N GLN A 42 0.77 19.76 -11.85
CA GLN A 42 0.28 21.03 -11.33
C GLN A 42 0.63 21.27 -9.86
N LEU A 43 1.16 20.27 -9.17
CA LEU A 43 1.75 20.47 -7.85
C LEU A 43 2.98 21.39 -7.97
N ILE A 44 3.23 22.20 -6.94
CA ILE A 44 4.46 23.00 -6.93
C ILE A 44 5.69 22.08 -6.78
N PRO A 45 6.88 22.50 -7.24
CA PRO A 45 8.08 21.66 -7.23
C PRO A 45 8.42 21.09 -5.84
N ALA A 46 8.16 21.83 -4.77
CA ALA A 46 8.39 21.38 -3.41
C ALA A 46 7.44 20.23 -3.02
N GLU A 47 6.18 20.25 -3.47
CA GLU A 47 5.23 19.16 -3.25
C GLU A 47 5.59 17.93 -4.09
N GLN A 48 5.98 18.11 -5.36
CA GLN A 48 6.43 17.02 -6.22
C GLN A 48 7.65 16.30 -5.61
N ALA A 49 8.58 17.04 -5.02
CA ALA A 49 9.77 16.48 -4.39
C ALA A 49 9.46 15.56 -3.19
N LEU A 50 8.30 15.69 -2.55
CA LEU A 50 7.90 14.80 -1.45
C LEU A 50 7.63 13.36 -1.89
N PHE A 51 7.35 13.14 -3.18
CA PHE A 51 7.12 11.81 -3.74
C PHE A 51 8.40 11.10 -4.18
N ALA A 52 9.53 11.81 -4.19
CA ALA A 52 10.80 11.24 -4.64
C ALA A 52 11.27 10.09 -3.72
N GLU A 53 11.73 8.99 -4.32
CA GLU A 53 12.19 7.80 -3.59
C GLU A 53 13.35 8.08 -2.63
N GLN A 54 14.23 9.04 -2.95
CA GLN A 54 15.36 9.42 -2.11
C GLN A 54 14.96 10.00 -0.74
N ALA A 55 13.73 10.45 -0.59
CA ALA A 55 13.19 10.98 0.66
C ALA A 55 12.49 9.91 1.51
N LYS A 56 12.45 8.68 1.04
CA LYS A 56 11.71 7.56 1.64
C LYS A 56 12.65 6.54 2.25
N ILE A 57 12.17 5.89 3.29
CA ILE A 57 12.84 4.76 3.93
C ILE A 57 11.81 3.66 4.22
N PRO A 58 12.22 2.38 4.24
CA PRO A 58 11.35 1.31 4.67
C PRO A 58 10.87 1.52 6.11
N TYR A 59 9.58 1.33 6.34
CA TYR A 59 9.02 1.49 7.69
C TYR A 59 9.32 0.28 8.58
N ASN A 60 9.59 -0.89 7.99
CA ASN A 60 9.86 -2.12 8.72
C ASN A 60 11.00 -2.90 8.06
N LEU A 61 12.17 -2.92 8.72
CA LEU A 61 13.35 -3.68 8.25
C LEU A 61 13.32 -5.16 8.64
N ASP A 62 12.33 -5.60 9.42
CA ASP A 62 12.05 -7.03 9.65
C ASP A 62 11.22 -7.64 8.51
N ALA A 63 10.64 -6.80 7.67
CA ALA A 63 10.06 -7.19 6.38
C ALA A 63 11.15 -7.43 5.32
N TRP A 64 10.76 -7.84 4.11
CA TRP A 64 11.68 -8.12 3.01
C TRP A 64 12.46 -6.88 2.52
N ASP A 65 12.04 -5.68 2.89
CA ASP A 65 12.82 -4.47 2.69
C ASP A 65 14.18 -4.50 3.40
N GLY A 66 14.30 -5.22 4.52
CA GLY A 66 15.57 -5.46 5.21
C GLY A 66 16.43 -6.57 4.58
N TYR A 67 15.89 -7.32 3.63
CA TYR A 67 16.53 -8.47 2.96
C TYR A 67 16.46 -8.31 1.43
N GLY A 68 16.82 -7.12 0.95
CA GLY A 68 16.63 -6.72 -0.44
C GLY A 68 17.30 -7.64 -1.46
N VAL A 69 18.46 -8.22 -1.17
CA VAL A 69 19.15 -9.15 -2.08
C VAL A 69 18.35 -10.44 -2.27
N GLU A 70 17.87 -11.02 -1.19
CA GLU A 70 17.06 -12.23 -1.21
C GLU A 70 15.71 -11.99 -1.86
N ARG A 71 15.08 -10.84 -1.56
CA ARG A 71 13.85 -10.40 -2.22
C ARG A 71 14.03 -10.35 -3.74
N GLU A 72 15.05 -9.65 -4.21
CA GLU A 72 15.36 -9.56 -5.63
C GLU A 72 15.63 -10.92 -6.25
N THR A 73 16.35 -11.80 -5.56
CA THR A 73 16.63 -13.16 -6.04
C THR A 73 15.33 -13.93 -6.30
N ILE A 74 14.36 -13.85 -5.39
CA ILE A 74 13.05 -14.51 -5.55
C ILE A 74 12.27 -13.94 -6.73
N LEU A 75 12.22 -12.61 -6.85
CA LEU A 75 11.49 -11.94 -7.93
C LEU A 75 12.10 -12.25 -9.30
N GLN A 76 13.43 -12.17 -9.41
CA GLN A 76 14.15 -12.52 -10.65
C GLN A 76 14.00 -13.99 -11.01
N MET A 77 13.95 -14.89 -10.02
CA MET A 77 13.69 -16.31 -10.25
C MET A 77 12.29 -16.54 -10.82
N ALA A 78 11.26 -15.91 -10.26
CA ALA A 78 9.90 -16.00 -10.76
C ALA A 78 9.80 -15.53 -12.21
N LEU A 79 10.42 -14.39 -12.53
CA LEU A 79 10.51 -13.85 -13.89
C LEU A 79 11.25 -14.78 -14.83
N GLY A 80 12.41 -15.33 -14.40
CA GLY A 80 13.21 -16.27 -15.20
C GLY A 80 12.48 -17.59 -15.49
N LEU A 81 11.60 -18.02 -14.61
CA LEU A 81 10.73 -19.19 -14.82
C LEU A 81 9.46 -18.88 -15.65
N GLY A 82 9.26 -17.62 -16.02
CA GLY A 82 8.04 -17.16 -16.70
C GLY A 82 6.78 -17.37 -15.86
N LYS A 83 6.92 -17.33 -14.51
CA LYS A 83 5.82 -17.51 -13.57
C LYS A 83 5.46 -16.18 -12.92
N LYS A 84 4.18 -16.03 -12.58
CA LYS A 84 3.67 -14.90 -11.83
C LYS A 84 3.58 -15.30 -10.35
N LEU A 85 4.19 -14.50 -9.51
CA LEU A 85 4.24 -14.75 -8.07
C LEU A 85 2.97 -14.17 -7.41
N VAL A 86 2.32 -14.98 -6.58
CA VAL A 86 1.33 -14.49 -5.63
C VAL A 86 1.91 -14.71 -4.24
N SER A 87 2.28 -13.63 -3.56
CA SER A 87 2.78 -13.64 -2.18
C SER A 87 1.62 -13.45 -1.21
N LEU A 88 1.66 -14.17 -0.10
CA LEU A 88 0.71 -14.02 1.00
C LEU A 88 1.50 -13.65 2.24
N ALA A 89 1.13 -12.54 2.87
CA ALA A 89 1.79 -12.04 4.06
C ALA A 89 0.82 -11.86 5.23
N GLY A 90 1.38 -11.75 6.42
CA GLY A 90 0.69 -11.41 7.66
C GLY A 90 1.56 -10.49 8.50
N ASP A 91 1.56 -10.70 9.83
CA ASP A 91 2.42 -10.05 10.82
C ASP A 91 2.15 -8.55 11.05
N THR A 92 1.95 -7.78 10.01
CA THR A 92 1.79 -6.32 10.10
C THR A 92 0.45 -5.87 10.69
N HIS A 93 -0.49 -6.80 10.85
CA HIS A 93 -1.84 -6.60 11.39
C HIS A 93 -2.71 -5.62 10.59
N ASN A 94 -2.30 -5.29 9.38
CA ASN A 94 -3.01 -4.39 8.47
C ASN A 94 -3.26 -5.10 7.14
N ALA A 95 -4.31 -4.71 6.44
CA ALA A 95 -4.61 -5.26 5.12
C ALA A 95 -3.87 -4.46 4.04
N TRP A 96 -3.13 -5.17 3.18
CA TRP A 96 -2.43 -4.58 2.07
C TRP A 96 -2.60 -5.43 0.81
N ALA A 97 -2.63 -4.78 -0.35
CA ALA A 97 -2.40 -5.45 -1.62
C ALA A 97 -1.58 -4.54 -2.54
N GLY A 98 -0.56 -5.12 -3.17
CA GLY A 98 0.36 -4.37 -4.01
C GLY A 98 1.05 -5.24 -5.06
N VAL A 99 1.74 -4.58 -5.98
CA VAL A 99 2.55 -5.25 -6.99
C VAL A 99 3.98 -5.44 -6.51
N LEU A 100 4.57 -6.56 -6.86
CA LEU A 100 5.96 -6.91 -6.54
C LEU A 100 6.82 -6.63 -7.76
N ASP A 101 7.49 -5.50 -7.78
CA ASP A 101 8.44 -5.13 -8.83
C ASP A 101 9.90 -5.32 -8.40
N THR A 102 10.77 -5.48 -9.37
CA THR A 102 12.21 -5.56 -9.15
C THR A 102 12.78 -4.17 -8.90
N MET A 103 13.70 -4.07 -7.94
CA MET A 103 14.40 -2.81 -7.62
C MET A 103 15.71 -2.66 -8.39
N SER A 104 16.29 -3.77 -8.84
CA SER A 104 17.56 -3.79 -9.56
C SER A 104 17.43 -4.58 -10.87
N ALA A 105 18.28 -4.23 -11.84
CA ALA A 105 18.38 -5.00 -13.06
C ALA A 105 19.05 -6.36 -12.79
N GLY A 106 18.48 -7.41 -13.38
CA GLY A 106 18.99 -8.77 -13.33
C GLY A 106 18.73 -9.45 -14.66
N THR A 107 17.98 -10.56 -14.66
CA THR A 107 17.49 -11.19 -15.90
C THR A 107 16.44 -10.30 -16.61
N GLN A 108 15.81 -9.41 -15.86
CA GLN A 108 14.87 -8.40 -16.35
C GLN A 108 15.28 -7.01 -15.83
N PRO A 109 14.86 -5.92 -16.48
CA PRO A 109 15.09 -4.56 -16.01
C PRO A 109 14.53 -4.31 -14.63
N ALA A 110 15.10 -3.33 -13.91
CA ALA A 110 14.49 -2.78 -12.71
C ALA A 110 13.08 -2.24 -13.00
N GLY A 111 12.17 -2.39 -12.03
CA GLY A 111 10.76 -2.02 -12.19
C GLY A 111 9.90 -3.05 -12.92
N THR A 112 10.46 -4.21 -13.31
CA THR A 112 9.66 -5.30 -13.91
C THR A 112 8.79 -5.95 -12.85
N VAL A 113 7.47 -5.99 -13.07
CA VAL A 113 6.53 -6.62 -12.15
C VAL A 113 6.62 -8.13 -12.25
N ALA A 114 6.96 -8.78 -11.13
CA ALA A 114 7.11 -10.23 -11.01
C ALA A 114 5.87 -10.90 -10.41
N GLY A 115 5.05 -10.16 -9.67
CA GLY A 115 3.92 -10.73 -8.96
C GLY A 115 3.08 -9.70 -8.23
N VAL A 116 2.23 -10.21 -7.37
CA VAL A 116 1.39 -9.43 -6.46
C VAL A 116 1.48 -9.99 -5.06
N GLU A 117 1.20 -9.18 -4.08
CA GLU A 117 1.08 -9.61 -2.68
C GLU A 117 -0.25 -9.22 -2.10
N PHE A 118 -0.79 -10.09 -1.26
CA PHE A 118 -1.92 -9.82 -0.39
C PHE A 118 -1.48 -10.07 1.05
N ALA A 119 -1.63 -9.09 1.92
CA ALA A 119 -1.32 -9.22 3.34
C ALA A 119 -2.60 -9.17 4.17
N ALA A 120 -2.77 -10.18 5.01
CA ALA A 120 -3.97 -10.32 5.83
C ALA A 120 -3.93 -9.36 7.02
N PRO A 121 -5.07 -8.73 7.38
CA PRO A 121 -5.19 -7.95 8.61
C PRO A 121 -5.12 -8.85 9.84
N GLY A 122 -4.90 -8.25 11.00
CA GLY A 122 -5.01 -8.97 12.28
C GLY A 122 -6.47 -9.29 12.60
N VAL A 123 -6.75 -10.48 13.13
CA VAL A 123 -8.10 -10.84 13.62
C VAL A 123 -8.39 -10.12 14.92
N THR A 124 -7.44 -10.11 15.86
CA THR A 124 -7.57 -9.48 17.18
C THR A 124 -6.43 -8.53 17.50
N SER A 125 -5.28 -8.72 16.87
CA SER A 125 -4.09 -7.90 17.10
C SER A 125 -4.29 -6.47 16.58
N PRO A 126 -3.76 -5.46 17.28
CA PRO A 126 -3.90 -4.07 16.88
C PRO A 126 -3.08 -3.75 15.62
N GLY A 127 -3.64 -2.95 14.72
CA GLY A 127 -2.97 -2.32 13.60
C GLY A 127 -2.58 -0.86 13.92
N PHE A 128 -2.30 -0.08 12.88
CA PHE A 128 -1.86 1.32 13.06
C PHE A 128 -2.90 2.22 13.73
N GLU A 129 -4.19 1.91 13.63
CA GLU A 129 -5.25 2.65 14.31
C GLU A 129 -5.03 2.72 15.84
N LYS A 130 -4.35 1.73 16.40
CA LYS A 130 -4.04 1.70 17.83
C LYS A 130 -2.75 2.43 18.16
N TYR A 131 -1.78 2.38 17.27
CA TYR A 131 -0.46 2.99 17.49
C TYR A 131 -0.42 4.46 17.11
N LEU A 132 -1.19 4.86 16.11
CA LEU A 132 -1.22 6.20 15.52
C LEU A 132 -2.65 6.79 15.42
N PRO A 133 -3.50 6.66 16.45
CA PRO A 133 -4.90 7.07 16.34
C PRO A 133 -5.05 8.58 16.12
N GLY A 134 -4.15 9.37 16.69
CA GLY A 134 -4.14 10.82 16.50
C GLY A 134 -3.79 11.24 15.09
N ALA A 135 -2.84 10.57 14.45
CA ALA A 135 -2.44 10.87 13.08
C ALA A 135 -3.56 10.51 12.08
N ASP A 136 -4.18 9.34 12.22
CA ASP A 136 -5.30 8.93 11.37
C ASP A 136 -6.47 9.91 11.48
N ALA A 137 -6.89 10.22 12.70
CA ALA A 137 -7.98 11.16 12.95
C ALA A 137 -7.69 12.58 12.41
N TYR A 138 -6.45 13.02 12.55
CA TYR A 138 -6.01 14.33 12.05
C TYR A 138 -6.14 14.40 10.51
N ILE A 139 -5.60 13.41 9.80
CA ILE A 139 -5.65 13.36 8.34
C ILE A 139 -7.11 13.27 7.86
N ARG A 140 -7.93 12.39 8.44
CA ARG A 140 -9.36 12.28 8.07
C ARG A 140 -10.13 13.57 8.26
N ALA A 141 -9.85 14.30 9.33
CA ALA A 141 -10.54 15.57 9.59
C ALA A 141 -10.04 16.71 8.70
N ARG A 142 -8.74 16.76 8.41
CA ARG A 142 -8.08 17.86 7.71
C ARG A 142 -8.06 17.67 6.18
N TYR A 143 -7.95 16.42 5.74
CA TYR A 143 -7.79 16.00 4.35
C TYR A 143 -8.74 14.82 4.05
N PRO A 144 -10.06 15.06 4.00
CA PRO A 144 -11.07 13.98 3.96
C PRO A 144 -10.95 13.06 2.75
N ASP A 145 -10.52 13.58 1.59
CA ASP A 145 -10.38 12.77 0.38
C ASP A 145 -9.11 11.90 0.39
N VAL A 146 -8.16 12.15 1.29
CA VAL A 146 -6.99 11.28 1.49
C VAL A 146 -7.37 9.97 2.19
N GLY A 147 -8.38 10.00 3.08
CA GLY A 147 -8.86 8.78 3.73
C GLY A 147 -8.03 8.31 4.94
N GLY A 148 -7.29 9.21 5.59
CA GLY A 148 -6.49 8.89 6.78
C GLY A 148 -5.12 8.31 6.49
N LEU A 149 -4.63 7.45 7.39
CA LEU A 149 -3.34 6.77 7.21
C LEU A 149 -3.33 5.83 6.01
N ASP A 150 -4.46 5.21 5.68
CA ASP A 150 -4.60 4.36 4.47
C ASP A 150 -4.12 5.13 3.23
N GLY A 151 -4.63 6.34 3.05
CA GLY A 151 -4.27 7.18 1.92
C GLY A 151 -2.85 7.72 1.97
N LEU A 152 -2.28 7.97 3.16
CA LEU A 152 -0.86 8.32 3.26
C LEU A 152 0.03 7.16 2.76
N PHE A 153 -0.25 5.93 3.18
CA PHE A 153 0.48 4.77 2.68
C PHE A 153 0.31 4.59 1.17
N LEU A 154 -0.93 4.62 0.68
CA LEU A 154 -1.23 4.50 -0.75
C LEU A 154 -0.54 5.58 -1.57
N GLY A 155 -0.53 6.81 -1.08
CA GLY A 155 0.03 7.95 -1.78
C GLY A 155 1.55 7.98 -1.84
N TYR A 156 2.22 7.43 -0.84
CA TYR A 156 3.67 7.50 -0.77
C TYR A 156 4.38 6.16 -1.00
N THR A 157 3.67 5.05 -1.06
CA THR A 157 4.25 3.72 -1.28
C THR A 157 4.05 3.28 -2.73
N LYS A 158 5.13 3.22 -3.50
CA LYS A 158 5.10 2.77 -4.89
C LYS A 158 4.57 1.34 -4.98
N GLY A 159 3.67 1.10 -5.93
CA GLY A 159 3.12 -0.23 -6.19
C GLY A 159 2.07 -0.73 -5.19
N LEU A 160 1.81 0.00 -4.12
CA LEU A 160 0.72 -0.32 -3.21
C LEU A 160 -0.62 0.06 -3.83
N GLY A 161 -1.49 -0.91 -4.02
CA GLY A 161 -2.79 -0.74 -4.67
C GLY A 161 -3.97 -0.67 -3.70
N TYR A 162 -3.80 -1.21 -2.50
CA TYR A 162 -4.82 -1.26 -1.48
C TYR A 162 -4.22 -1.20 -0.08
N ALA A 163 -4.88 -0.48 0.81
CA ALA A 163 -4.52 -0.37 2.22
C ALA A 163 -5.75 -0.25 3.12
N ASP A 164 -5.78 -0.99 4.21
CA ASP A 164 -6.64 -0.74 5.35
C ASP A 164 -5.85 -0.99 6.63
N VAL A 165 -5.57 0.08 7.36
CA VAL A 165 -4.78 0.03 8.61
C VAL A 165 -5.65 0.16 9.84
N ASN A 166 -6.99 0.16 9.68
CA ASN A 166 -7.92 0.50 10.74
C ASN A 166 -8.80 -0.67 11.18
N ARG A 167 -9.08 -1.63 10.28
CA ARG A 167 -10.07 -2.68 10.54
C ARG A 167 -9.42 -4.03 10.86
N ARG A 168 -10.15 -4.86 11.58
CA ARG A 168 -9.81 -6.25 11.89
C ARG A 168 -10.51 -7.18 10.94
N GLY A 169 -9.88 -8.30 10.61
CA GLY A 169 -10.53 -9.23 9.72
C GLY A 169 -9.63 -10.38 9.29
N PHE A 170 -9.96 -10.95 8.15
CA PHE A 170 -9.19 -12.00 7.49
C PHE A 170 -9.23 -11.82 5.98
N LEU A 171 -8.33 -12.51 5.31
CA LEU A 171 -8.24 -12.55 3.86
C LEU A 171 -8.77 -13.90 3.35
N GLU A 172 -9.68 -13.85 2.38
CA GLU A 172 -10.13 -14.98 1.59
C GLU A 172 -9.50 -14.87 0.19
N LEU A 173 -8.70 -15.87 -0.20
CA LEU A 173 -8.02 -15.88 -1.50
C LEU A 173 -8.69 -16.86 -2.45
N THR A 174 -9.06 -16.38 -3.63
CA THR A 174 -9.51 -17.20 -4.75
C THR A 174 -8.50 -17.13 -5.87
N VAL A 175 -8.01 -18.27 -6.36
CA VAL A 175 -7.05 -18.36 -7.47
C VAL A 175 -7.66 -19.16 -8.60
N THR A 176 -7.65 -18.59 -9.78
CA THR A 176 -8.07 -19.21 -11.03
C THR A 176 -6.89 -19.27 -12.02
N PRO A 177 -7.04 -19.93 -13.19
CA PRO A 177 -6.00 -19.89 -14.20
C PRO A 177 -5.66 -18.49 -14.73
N THR A 178 -6.55 -17.51 -14.56
CA THR A 178 -6.43 -16.16 -15.17
C THR A 178 -6.31 -15.04 -14.16
N GLU A 179 -6.60 -15.27 -12.88
CA GLU A 179 -6.57 -14.22 -11.86
C GLU A 179 -6.34 -14.78 -10.46
N ALA A 180 -5.89 -13.92 -9.56
CA ALA A 180 -5.91 -14.12 -8.11
C ALA A 180 -6.74 -13.00 -7.48
N SER A 181 -7.73 -13.36 -6.67
CA SER A 181 -8.65 -12.41 -6.04
C SER A 181 -8.56 -12.54 -4.53
N GLY A 182 -8.19 -11.46 -3.86
CA GLY A 182 -8.14 -11.34 -2.40
C GLY A 182 -9.35 -10.57 -1.91
N THR A 183 -10.24 -11.24 -1.17
CA THR A 183 -11.37 -10.59 -0.51
C THR A 183 -11.05 -10.40 0.96
N PHE A 184 -10.90 -9.13 1.36
CA PHE A 184 -10.73 -8.76 2.75
C PHE A 184 -12.09 -8.72 3.43
N GLN A 185 -12.27 -9.56 4.42
CA GLN A 185 -13.47 -9.64 5.25
C GLN A 185 -13.20 -8.91 6.56
N PHE A 186 -13.87 -7.78 6.80
CA PHE A 186 -13.64 -6.96 7.97
C PHE A 186 -14.79 -7.02 8.96
N LEU A 187 -14.44 -7.02 10.25
CA LEU A 187 -15.39 -6.74 11.31
C LEU A 187 -15.57 -5.22 11.40
N ASP A 188 -16.81 -4.78 11.28
CA ASP A 188 -17.18 -3.36 11.34
C ASP A 188 -16.95 -2.78 12.74
N ARG A 189 -17.01 -3.61 13.77
CA ARG A 189 -16.78 -3.22 15.18
C ARG A 189 -16.08 -4.30 15.98
N LEU A 190 -15.07 -3.88 16.72
CA LEU A 190 -14.49 -4.66 17.84
C LEU A 190 -15.23 -4.43 19.16
N ASP A 191 -16.52 -4.13 19.13
CA ASP A 191 -17.33 -3.99 20.31
C ASP A 191 -17.69 -5.39 20.83
N PRO A 192 -17.11 -5.85 21.95
CA PRO A 192 -17.41 -7.18 22.51
C PRO A 192 -18.85 -7.30 23.01
N LEU A 193 -19.60 -6.19 23.07
CA LEU A 193 -21.00 -6.15 23.46
C LEU A 193 -21.94 -6.06 22.25
N ALA A 194 -21.42 -5.99 21.02
CA ALA A 194 -22.24 -5.99 19.82
C ALA A 194 -22.96 -7.35 19.67
N VAL A 195 -24.28 -7.30 19.61
CA VAL A 195 -25.15 -8.47 19.57
C VAL A 195 -25.07 -9.22 18.22
N ALA A 196 -24.57 -8.55 17.18
CA ALA A 196 -24.28 -9.15 15.87
C ALA A 196 -23.12 -8.37 15.21
N PRO A 197 -21.97 -9.01 14.93
CA PRO A 197 -20.90 -8.39 14.17
C PRO A 197 -21.40 -8.15 12.75
N GLN A 198 -21.20 -6.94 12.24
CA GLN A 198 -21.40 -6.64 10.83
C GLN A 198 -20.07 -6.84 10.11
N TRP A 199 -20.12 -7.51 8.98
CA TRP A 199 -18.98 -7.75 8.12
C TRP A 199 -19.02 -6.80 6.91
N ALA A 200 -17.90 -6.19 6.61
CA ALA A 200 -17.67 -5.49 5.36
C ALA A 200 -16.66 -6.28 4.53
N SER A 201 -16.92 -6.38 3.23
CA SER A 201 -16.04 -7.11 2.31
C SER A 201 -15.51 -6.18 1.24
N GLU A 202 -14.20 -6.22 0.99
CA GLU A 202 -13.54 -5.46 -0.07
C GLU A 202 -12.64 -6.40 -0.87
N THR A 203 -12.79 -6.45 -2.19
CA THR A 203 -12.08 -7.39 -3.06
C THR A 203 -11.08 -6.67 -3.95
N VAL A 204 -9.85 -7.15 -3.95
CA VAL A 204 -8.78 -6.76 -4.87
C VAL A 204 -8.51 -7.93 -5.81
N VAL A 205 -8.54 -7.68 -7.10
CA VAL A 205 -8.30 -8.67 -8.14
C VAL A 205 -6.98 -8.38 -8.84
N ALA A 206 -6.09 -9.36 -8.87
CA ALA A 206 -4.89 -9.34 -9.70
C ALA A 206 -5.16 -10.13 -10.98
N ALA A 207 -5.24 -9.44 -12.11
CA ALA A 207 -5.40 -10.05 -13.41
C ALA A 207 -4.13 -10.78 -13.88
N SER A 208 -4.22 -11.52 -14.97
CA SER A 208 -3.09 -12.28 -15.52
C SER A 208 -1.91 -11.42 -15.98
N ASP A 209 -2.11 -10.13 -16.21
CA ASP A 209 -1.06 -9.16 -16.51
C ASP A 209 -0.48 -8.49 -15.25
N LEU A 210 -0.94 -8.93 -14.04
CA LEU A 210 -0.59 -8.39 -12.73
C LEU A 210 -1.14 -6.99 -12.44
N THR A 211 -2.08 -6.50 -13.23
CA THR A 211 -2.82 -5.28 -12.92
C THR A 211 -3.76 -5.54 -11.73
N LEU A 212 -3.70 -4.69 -10.73
CA LEU A 212 -4.62 -4.73 -9.60
C LEU A 212 -5.87 -3.89 -9.91
N THR A 213 -7.03 -4.44 -9.61
CA THR A 213 -8.32 -3.73 -9.67
C THR A 213 -9.08 -3.93 -8.36
N LEU A 214 -9.84 -2.91 -7.95
CA LEU A 214 -10.73 -2.99 -6.81
C LEU A 214 -12.16 -3.27 -7.27
N SER A 215 -12.91 -4.00 -6.44
CA SER A 215 -14.37 -4.09 -6.65
C SER A 215 -14.99 -2.71 -6.48
N ALA A 216 -16.17 -2.50 -7.07
CA ALA A 216 -16.88 -1.23 -6.99
C ALA A 216 -17.27 -0.81 -5.55
N GLU A 217 -17.22 -1.75 -4.62
CA GLU A 217 -17.50 -1.54 -3.19
C GLU A 217 -16.22 -1.24 -2.39
N ALA A 218 -15.04 -1.54 -2.96
CA ALA A 218 -13.76 -1.24 -2.32
C ALA A 218 -13.43 0.26 -2.49
N ARG A 219 -12.69 0.78 -1.51
CA ARG A 219 -12.33 2.21 -1.49
C ARG A 219 -11.56 2.62 -2.74
N SER A 220 -12.08 3.61 -3.46
CA SER A 220 -11.57 4.10 -4.75
C SER A 220 -10.30 4.97 -4.64
N LEU A 221 -9.43 4.74 -3.67
CA LEU A 221 -8.21 5.54 -3.51
C LEU A 221 -7.14 5.29 -4.58
N ILE A 222 -7.37 4.33 -5.49
CA ILE A 222 -6.42 3.98 -6.56
C ILE A 222 -6.45 4.98 -7.73
N ASP A 223 -7.53 5.69 -7.94
CA ASP A 223 -7.73 6.53 -9.15
C ASP A 223 -6.71 7.67 -9.30
N TRP A 224 -5.94 7.98 -8.26
CA TRP A 224 -4.90 9.02 -8.30
C TRP A 224 -3.45 8.48 -8.28
N GLN A 225 -3.24 7.16 -8.32
CA GLN A 225 -1.91 6.56 -8.50
C GLN A 225 -1.20 6.85 -9.84
N PRO A 226 -1.86 7.42 -10.90
CA PRO A 226 -1.14 7.89 -12.09
C PRO A 226 0.06 8.81 -11.80
N ALA A 227 0.10 9.42 -10.62
CA ALA A 227 1.25 10.20 -10.15
C ALA A 227 2.59 9.44 -10.20
N TRP A 228 2.58 8.12 -10.02
CA TRP A 228 3.78 7.30 -10.07
C TRP A 228 4.34 7.12 -11.49
N GLN A 229 3.47 7.01 -12.49
CA GLN A 229 3.89 6.91 -13.90
C GLN A 229 4.49 8.22 -14.40
N GLU A 230 3.98 9.36 -13.93
CA GLU A 230 4.54 10.67 -14.27
C GLU A 230 5.91 10.92 -13.60
N LEU A 231 6.12 10.40 -12.37
CA LEU A 231 7.40 10.51 -11.67
C LEU A 231 8.52 9.73 -12.36
N ASP A 232 8.25 8.52 -12.83
CA ASP A 232 9.23 7.70 -13.55
C ASP A 232 9.66 8.35 -14.86
N LEU A 233 8.77 9.14 -15.50
CA LEU A 233 9.06 9.89 -16.72
C LEU A 233 9.88 11.18 -16.46
N VAL A 234 9.69 11.80 -15.29
CA VAL A 234 10.36 13.09 -14.95
C VAL A 234 11.72 12.86 -14.32
N THR A 235 11.91 11.78 -13.56
CA THR A 235 13.17 11.55 -12.82
C THR A 235 14.21 10.76 -13.60
N GLY A 236 13.84 10.10 -14.69
CA GLY A 236 14.76 9.31 -15.52
C GLY A 236 15.45 8.18 -14.77
N LEU A 237 14.85 7.68 -13.68
CA LEU A 237 15.33 6.63 -12.79
C LEU A 237 14.59 5.31 -13.05
#